data_409392ebb900a08384bad9426f6c64e0
#
_entry.id   409392ebb900a08384bad9426f6c64e0
#
_cell.length_a   1.000
_cell.length_b   1.000
_cell.length_c   1.000
_cell.angle_alpha   90.00
_cell.angle_beta   90.00
_cell.angle_gamma   90.00
#
_symmetry.space_group_name_H-M   'P 1'
#
loop_
_entity.id
_entity.type
_entity.pdbx_description
1 polymer ?
#
loop_
_entity_poly.entity_id
_entity_poly.type
_entity_poly.pdbx_seq_one_letter_code
_entity_poly.pdbx_strand_id
1 'polypeptide(L)'
;CDYQAVRTHFFDEYFGAAVDAGVRQVVILAAGLDARAYRLNWPAGTVVYEIDQPSVLEYKAGILQSHGAVPTARRHAVAVDLRDDWPAALIAAGFDGTQPTAWLAEGLLPYLPGDAADRLFDMVTALSAPGSQVAVEAFTMNTKGNTQRWNRMRERLGLDIDVQALTYHEPDRSDAAQWLATHGWQVHSVSNREEMARLGRAIPQDLVDETVRTTLLRGRLVTPAQPA
;
A
#
# COMPACT_ATOMS: atom_id res chain seq x y z
N CYS A 1 4.91 -17.88 -1.08
CA CYS A 1 5.80 -17.14 -2.01
C CYS A 1 5.04 -16.57 -3.21
N ASP A 2 4.13 -17.32 -3.85
CA ASP A 2 3.49 -16.87 -5.09
C ASP A 2 2.61 -15.63 -4.91
N TYR A 3 1.84 -15.57 -3.83
CA TYR A 3 1.04 -14.37 -3.53
C TYR A 3 1.89 -13.10 -3.42
N GLN A 4 3.03 -13.16 -2.72
CA GLN A 4 3.90 -11.97 -2.58
C GLN A 4 4.41 -11.47 -3.94
N ALA A 5 4.79 -12.39 -4.85
CA ALA A 5 5.22 -12.03 -6.19
C ALA A 5 4.07 -11.40 -7.00
N VAL A 6 2.86 -11.97 -6.91
CA VAL A 6 1.67 -11.45 -7.58
C VAL A 6 1.27 -10.07 -7.04
N ARG A 7 1.28 -9.89 -5.72
CA ARG A 7 1.04 -8.61 -5.07
C ARG A 7 2.02 -7.54 -5.53
N THR A 8 3.31 -7.87 -5.50
CA THR A 8 4.36 -6.96 -5.96
C THR A 8 4.15 -6.57 -7.42
N HIS A 9 3.85 -7.54 -8.29
CA HIS A 9 3.58 -7.28 -9.70
C HIS A 9 2.37 -6.36 -9.90
N PHE A 10 1.27 -6.60 -9.19
CA PHE A 10 0.07 -5.77 -9.27
C PHE A 10 0.36 -4.29 -8.95
N PHE A 11 1.10 -4.03 -7.88
CA PHE A 11 1.44 -2.66 -7.49
C PHE A 11 2.53 -2.05 -8.38
N ASP A 12 3.39 -2.85 -8.98
CA ASP A 12 4.34 -2.37 -9.99
C ASP A 12 3.62 -1.94 -11.28
N GLU A 13 2.66 -2.74 -11.76
CA GLU A 13 1.78 -2.37 -12.89
C GLU A 13 0.97 -1.10 -12.58
N TYR A 14 0.50 -0.95 -11.32
CA TYR A 14 -0.17 0.27 -10.89
C TYR A 14 0.71 1.50 -11.05
N PHE A 15 1.95 1.47 -10.56
CA PHE A 15 2.86 2.60 -10.72
C PHE A 15 3.24 2.85 -12.17
N GLY A 16 3.44 1.80 -12.97
CA GLY A 16 3.65 1.92 -14.41
C GLY A 16 2.51 2.69 -15.08
N ALA A 17 1.27 2.27 -14.84
CA ALA A 17 0.10 2.95 -15.39
C ALA A 17 -0.04 4.41 -14.89
N ALA A 18 0.29 4.68 -13.63
CA ALA A 18 0.25 6.03 -13.08
C ALA A 18 1.26 6.97 -13.77
N VAL A 19 2.51 6.52 -13.96
CA VAL A 19 3.52 7.35 -14.63
C VAL A 19 3.26 7.51 -16.13
N ASP A 20 2.65 6.51 -16.78
CA ASP A 20 2.19 6.59 -18.18
C ASP A 20 1.04 7.61 -18.33
N ALA A 21 0.19 7.73 -17.29
CA ALA A 21 -0.84 8.77 -17.21
C ALA A 21 -0.30 10.17 -16.84
N GLY A 22 1.01 10.34 -16.71
CA GLY A 22 1.67 11.62 -16.43
C GLY A 22 1.91 11.93 -14.96
N VAL A 23 1.56 11.05 -14.01
CA VAL A 23 1.85 11.25 -12.59
C VAL A 23 3.36 11.22 -12.36
N ARG A 24 3.87 12.19 -11.56
CA ARG A 24 5.30 12.29 -11.24
C ARG A 24 5.54 12.40 -9.73
N GLN A 25 4.51 12.39 -8.94
CA GLN A 25 4.57 12.41 -7.49
C GLN A 25 4.00 11.11 -6.93
N VAL A 26 4.78 10.42 -6.12
CA VAL A 26 4.47 9.10 -5.56
C VAL A 26 4.62 9.17 -4.05
N VAL A 27 3.67 8.59 -3.32
CA VAL A 27 3.75 8.45 -1.86
C VAL A 27 3.48 7.00 -1.47
N ILE A 28 4.42 6.41 -0.73
CA ILE A 28 4.31 5.06 -0.19
C ILE A 28 4.13 5.17 1.32
N LEU A 29 2.93 4.84 1.79
CA LEU A 29 2.53 4.88 3.20
C LEU A 29 3.01 3.61 3.91
N ALA A 30 3.64 3.75 5.08
CA ALA A 30 4.30 2.65 5.80
C ALA A 30 5.24 1.87 4.86
N ALA A 31 6.21 2.59 4.28
CA ALA A 31 7.04 2.09 3.19
C ALA A 31 7.90 0.87 3.56
N GLY A 32 8.17 0.63 4.84
CA GLY A 32 8.92 -0.54 5.29
C GLY A 32 10.20 -0.76 4.48
N LEU A 33 10.34 -1.96 3.95
CA LEU A 33 11.45 -2.35 3.08
C LEU A 33 11.10 -2.24 1.57
N ASP A 34 10.09 -1.45 1.21
CA ASP A 34 9.77 -1.21 -0.20
C ASP A 34 11.00 -0.71 -0.97
N ALA A 35 11.33 -1.34 -2.06
CA ALA A 35 12.50 -1.01 -2.89
C ALA A 35 12.13 -0.40 -4.25
N ARG A 36 10.87 0.00 -4.47
CA ARG A 36 10.39 0.51 -5.77
C ARG A 36 11.11 1.79 -6.20
N ALA A 37 11.48 2.65 -5.26
CA ALA A 37 12.29 3.84 -5.55
C ALA A 37 13.68 3.51 -6.13
N TYR A 38 14.14 2.27 -5.99
CA TYR A 38 15.45 1.79 -6.44
C TYR A 38 15.38 0.84 -7.63
N ARG A 39 14.26 0.11 -7.81
CA ARG A 39 14.18 -0.98 -8.79
C ARG A 39 13.26 -0.71 -9.97
N LEU A 40 12.30 0.21 -9.86
CA LEU A 40 11.45 0.56 -10.98
C LEU A 40 12.13 1.61 -11.87
N ASN A 41 11.80 1.59 -13.16
CA ASN A 41 12.26 2.60 -14.10
C ASN A 41 11.35 3.83 -14.04
N TRP A 42 11.70 4.77 -13.17
CA TRP A 42 10.94 6.00 -13.02
C TRP A 42 11.30 7.01 -14.12
N PRO A 43 10.29 7.64 -14.78
CA PRO A 43 10.56 8.75 -15.70
C PRO A 43 11.26 9.93 -15.02
N ALA A 44 12.01 10.69 -15.79
CA ALA A 44 12.68 11.90 -15.29
C ALA A 44 11.67 12.85 -14.60
N GLY A 45 12.09 13.43 -13.49
CA GLY A 45 11.26 14.32 -12.68
C GLY A 45 10.34 13.60 -11.68
N THR A 46 10.32 12.27 -11.65
CA THR A 46 9.54 11.54 -10.64
C THR A 46 10.15 11.69 -9.25
N VAL A 47 9.29 11.99 -8.28
CA VAL A 47 9.61 12.08 -6.86
C VAL A 47 8.87 11.00 -6.11
N VAL A 48 9.59 10.24 -5.28
CA VAL A 48 9.01 9.19 -4.42
C VAL A 48 9.22 9.56 -2.95
N TYR A 49 8.14 9.77 -2.25
CA TYR A 49 8.10 9.97 -0.80
C TYR A 49 7.82 8.64 -0.13
N GLU A 50 8.70 8.22 0.76
CA GLU A 50 8.52 7.04 1.59
C GLU A 50 8.27 7.48 3.03
N ILE A 51 7.07 7.23 3.53
CA ILE A 51 6.68 7.56 4.90
C ILE A 51 6.78 6.29 5.74
N ASP A 52 7.54 6.35 6.83
CA ASP A 52 7.61 5.30 7.85
C ASP A 52 8.24 5.84 9.13
N GLN A 53 8.22 5.03 10.18
CA GLN A 53 8.90 5.33 11.44
C GLN A 53 10.40 5.55 11.21
N PRO A 54 11.03 6.49 11.94
CA PRO A 54 12.45 6.82 11.77
C PRO A 54 13.37 5.61 11.78
N SER A 55 13.18 4.70 12.74
CA SER A 55 14.01 3.50 12.89
C SER A 55 13.95 2.55 11.69
N VAL A 56 12.77 2.45 11.04
CA VAL A 56 12.57 1.60 9.85
C VAL A 56 13.30 2.19 8.65
N LEU A 57 13.16 3.51 8.43
CA LEU A 57 13.82 4.22 7.33
C LEU A 57 15.34 4.24 7.49
N GLU A 58 15.85 4.40 8.72
CA GLU A 58 17.28 4.34 9.04
C GLU A 58 17.85 2.95 8.76
N TYR A 59 17.18 1.88 9.24
CA TYR A 59 17.57 0.51 8.96
C TYR A 59 17.64 0.23 7.46
N LYS A 60 16.58 0.58 6.72
CA LYS A 60 16.51 0.44 5.26
C LYS A 60 17.66 1.19 4.57
N ALA A 61 17.88 2.45 4.94
CA ALA A 61 18.92 3.28 4.35
C ALA A 61 20.31 2.68 4.59
N GLY A 62 20.60 2.19 5.80
CA GLY A 62 21.87 1.56 6.14
C GLY A 62 22.15 0.32 5.28
N ILE A 63 21.16 -0.56 5.11
CA ILE A 63 21.30 -1.77 4.28
C ILE A 63 21.52 -1.39 2.81
N LEU A 64 20.72 -0.50 2.25
CA LEU A 64 20.83 -0.09 0.84
C LEU A 64 22.16 0.59 0.57
N GLN A 65 22.63 1.46 1.46
CA GLN A 65 23.91 2.13 1.36
C GLN A 65 25.09 1.13 1.41
N SER A 66 25.04 0.15 2.32
CA SER A 66 26.11 -0.87 2.45
C SER A 66 26.25 -1.73 1.18
N HIS A 67 25.21 -1.82 0.36
CA HIS A 67 25.22 -2.53 -0.93
C HIS A 67 25.37 -1.60 -2.13
N GLY A 68 25.66 -0.32 -1.94
CA GLY A 68 25.84 0.65 -3.02
C GLY A 68 24.58 0.90 -3.87
N ALA A 69 23.38 0.65 -3.31
CA ALA A 69 22.13 0.87 -4.04
C ALA A 69 21.87 2.37 -4.22
N VAL A 70 21.52 2.77 -5.46
CA VAL A 70 21.20 4.15 -5.82
C VAL A 70 19.75 4.21 -6.28
N PRO A 71 18.93 5.16 -5.77
CA PRO A 71 17.56 5.33 -6.24
C PRO A 71 17.50 5.69 -7.73
N THR A 72 16.50 5.15 -8.41
CA THR A 72 16.19 5.48 -9.81
C THR A 72 15.24 6.66 -9.96
N ALA A 73 14.65 7.12 -8.82
CA ALA A 73 13.85 8.35 -8.69
C ALA A 73 14.48 9.30 -7.66
N ARG A 74 14.00 10.55 -7.62
CA ARG A 74 14.29 11.44 -6.50
C ARG A 74 13.52 10.97 -5.26
N ARG A 75 14.22 10.28 -4.35
CA ARG A 75 13.63 9.70 -3.14
C ARG A 75 13.71 10.66 -1.95
N HIS A 76 12.59 10.83 -1.25
CA HIS A 76 12.51 11.50 0.04
C HIS A 76 12.05 10.50 1.12
N ALA A 77 12.86 10.33 2.16
CA ALA A 77 12.48 9.60 3.35
C ALA A 77 11.77 10.57 4.31
N VAL A 78 10.50 10.33 4.60
CA VAL A 78 9.67 11.13 5.50
C VAL A 78 9.52 10.35 6.81
N ALA A 79 10.40 10.66 7.76
CA ALA A 79 10.54 9.94 9.03
C ALA A 79 9.46 10.41 10.02
N VAL A 80 8.29 9.79 9.98
CA VAL A 80 7.15 10.10 10.85
C VAL A 80 6.26 8.87 11.03
N ASP A 81 5.67 8.71 12.21
CA ASP A 81 4.64 7.69 12.43
C ASP A 81 3.31 8.15 11.80
N LEU A 82 2.59 7.25 11.14
CA LEU A 82 1.28 7.57 10.54
C LEU A 82 0.19 7.91 11.57
N ARG A 83 0.48 7.73 12.86
CA ARG A 83 -0.37 8.18 13.99
C ARG A 83 -0.15 9.66 14.34
N ASP A 84 0.95 10.24 13.89
CA ASP A 84 1.31 11.65 14.11
C ASP A 84 0.85 12.52 12.92
N ASP A 85 1.28 13.78 12.89
CA ASP A 85 0.97 14.72 11.79
C ASP A 85 1.87 14.46 10.57
N TRP A 86 1.68 13.29 9.93
CA TRP A 86 2.39 12.92 8.72
C TRP A 86 2.07 13.81 7.51
N PRO A 87 0.84 14.41 7.37
CA PRO A 87 0.59 15.38 6.31
C PRO A 87 1.51 16.59 6.36
N ALA A 88 1.71 17.18 7.55
CA ALA A 88 2.63 18.29 7.72
C ALA A 88 4.08 17.90 7.41
N ALA A 89 4.52 16.72 7.87
CA ALA A 89 5.86 16.20 7.57
C ALA A 89 6.07 15.97 6.07
N LEU A 90 5.06 15.43 5.38
CA LEU A 90 5.09 15.21 3.94
C LEU A 90 5.19 16.52 3.15
N ILE A 91 4.39 17.54 3.53
CA ILE A 91 4.44 18.86 2.92
C ILE A 91 5.82 19.52 3.17
N ALA A 92 6.34 19.42 4.39
CA ALA A 92 7.67 19.94 4.73
C ALA A 92 8.79 19.25 3.92
N ALA A 93 8.60 18.00 3.49
CA ALA A 93 9.51 17.29 2.60
C ALA A 93 9.41 17.72 1.12
N GLY A 94 8.50 18.65 0.79
CA GLY A 94 8.34 19.20 -0.55
C GLY A 94 7.21 18.61 -1.39
N PHE A 95 6.27 17.89 -0.74
CA PHE A 95 5.06 17.42 -1.41
C PHE A 95 4.19 18.59 -1.87
N ASP A 96 3.69 18.49 -3.08
CA ASP A 96 2.82 19.51 -3.70
C ASP A 96 1.40 18.94 -3.89
N GLY A 97 0.48 19.32 -3.01
CA GLY A 97 -0.93 18.88 -3.07
C GLY A 97 -1.70 19.38 -4.31
N THR A 98 -1.10 20.23 -5.15
CA THR A 98 -1.70 20.66 -6.42
C THR A 98 -1.37 19.71 -7.58
N GLN A 99 -0.44 18.79 -7.39
CA GLN A 99 -0.03 17.80 -8.39
C GLN A 99 -0.73 16.46 -8.20
N PRO A 100 -1.14 15.80 -9.30
CA PRO A 100 -1.63 14.43 -9.21
C PRO A 100 -0.60 13.50 -8.57
N THR A 101 -1.04 12.70 -7.62
CA THR A 101 -0.20 11.83 -6.81
C THR A 101 -0.62 10.36 -6.96
N ALA A 102 0.34 9.45 -7.01
CA ALA A 102 0.12 8.02 -6.90
C ALA A 102 0.42 7.55 -5.47
N TRP A 103 -0.63 7.17 -4.74
CA TRP A 103 -0.57 6.71 -3.35
C TRP A 103 -0.54 5.20 -3.27
N LEU A 104 0.24 4.64 -2.34
CA LEU A 104 0.26 3.21 -2.05
C LEU A 104 0.09 2.96 -0.55
N ALA A 105 -0.88 2.08 -0.21
CA ALA A 105 -1.05 1.49 1.12
C ALA A 105 -1.00 -0.04 1.00
N GLU A 106 0.21 -0.61 0.99
CA GLU A 106 0.48 -2.04 0.87
C GLU A 106 0.82 -2.65 2.23
N GLY A 107 0.09 -3.69 2.65
CA GLY A 107 0.35 -4.38 3.92
C GLY A 107 0.07 -3.54 5.17
N LEU A 108 -0.65 -2.44 5.06
CA LEU A 108 -0.83 -1.46 6.14
C LEU A 108 -2.12 -1.65 6.93
N LEU A 109 -3.25 -1.80 6.23
CA LEU A 109 -4.57 -1.70 6.84
C LEU A 109 -4.83 -2.65 8.03
N PRO A 110 -4.31 -3.88 8.09
CA PRO A 110 -4.50 -4.74 9.26
C PRO A 110 -3.91 -4.20 10.56
N TYR A 111 -2.92 -3.31 10.46
CA TYR A 111 -2.23 -2.72 11.61
C TYR A 111 -2.83 -1.40 12.07
N LEU A 112 -3.95 -0.98 11.47
CA LEU A 112 -4.69 0.22 11.85
C LEU A 112 -6.06 -0.17 12.42
N PRO A 113 -6.54 0.49 13.49
CA PRO A 113 -7.97 0.50 13.83
C PRO A 113 -8.81 0.98 12.64
N GLY A 114 -10.08 0.59 12.58
CA GLY A 114 -10.97 0.96 11.47
C GLY A 114 -11.09 2.46 11.28
N ASP A 115 -11.31 3.19 12.37
CA ASP A 115 -11.39 4.66 12.38
C ASP A 115 -10.06 5.34 11.98
N ALA A 116 -8.92 4.71 12.29
CA ALA A 116 -7.62 5.22 11.84
C ALA A 116 -7.39 5.00 10.34
N ALA A 117 -7.92 3.90 9.78
CA ALA A 117 -7.88 3.68 8.34
C ALA A 117 -8.78 4.67 7.60
N ASP A 118 -9.97 4.96 8.11
CA ASP A 118 -10.88 5.94 7.54
C ASP A 118 -10.24 7.34 7.55
N ARG A 119 -9.65 7.76 8.69
CA ARG A 119 -8.88 9.02 8.79
C ARG A 119 -7.69 9.08 7.83
N LEU A 120 -6.99 7.95 7.63
CA LEU A 120 -5.88 7.89 6.65
C LEU A 120 -6.40 8.18 5.24
N PHE A 121 -7.52 7.59 4.84
CA PHE A 121 -8.11 7.84 3.53
C PHE A 121 -8.66 9.25 3.39
N ASP A 122 -9.22 9.85 4.47
CA ASP A 122 -9.61 11.27 4.49
C ASP A 122 -8.41 12.17 4.18
N MET A 123 -7.28 11.95 4.85
CA MET A 123 -6.05 12.73 4.63
C MET A 123 -5.48 12.52 3.23
N VAL A 124 -5.43 11.29 2.74
CA VAL A 124 -5.02 10.97 1.37
C VAL A 124 -5.91 11.69 0.37
N THR A 125 -7.21 11.68 0.57
CA THR A 125 -8.18 12.36 -0.32
C THR A 125 -8.01 13.87 -0.28
N ALA A 126 -7.86 14.47 0.91
CA ALA A 126 -7.64 15.90 1.08
C ALA A 126 -6.33 16.42 0.46
N LEU A 127 -5.29 15.59 0.42
CA LEU A 127 -3.99 15.90 -0.19
C LEU A 127 -3.92 15.58 -1.68
N SER A 128 -4.99 15.08 -2.28
CA SER A 128 -5.01 14.60 -3.66
C SER A 128 -5.59 15.64 -4.63
N ALA A 129 -4.80 16.05 -5.61
CA ALA A 129 -5.32 16.78 -6.76
C ALA A 129 -6.15 15.87 -7.70
N PRO A 130 -7.06 16.41 -8.51
CA PRO A 130 -7.76 15.66 -9.55
C PRO A 130 -6.80 14.86 -10.45
N GLY A 131 -7.13 13.61 -10.73
CA GLY A 131 -6.26 12.70 -11.47
C GLY A 131 -5.27 11.92 -10.61
N SER A 132 -5.20 12.20 -9.30
CA SER A 132 -4.48 11.34 -8.36
C SER A 132 -5.00 9.91 -8.39
N GLN A 133 -4.13 8.99 -8.06
CA GLN A 133 -4.42 7.56 -8.03
C GLN A 133 -4.08 7.00 -6.65
N VAL A 134 -4.77 5.94 -6.24
CA VAL A 134 -4.50 5.21 -5.01
C VAL A 134 -4.49 3.72 -5.26
N ALA A 135 -3.56 3.01 -4.64
CA ALA A 135 -3.58 1.56 -4.61
C ALA A 135 -3.52 1.06 -3.16
N VAL A 136 -4.33 0.06 -2.86
CA VAL A 136 -4.52 -0.44 -1.49
C VAL A 136 -4.57 -1.96 -1.49
N GLU A 137 -3.89 -2.57 -0.52
CA GLU A 137 -4.10 -3.96 -0.15
C GLU A 137 -5.10 -4.01 1.00
N ALA A 138 -6.33 -4.45 0.70
CA ALA A 138 -7.39 -4.64 1.68
C ALA A 138 -7.51 -6.12 2.06
N PHE A 139 -7.66 -6.40 3.36
CA PHE A 139 -7.74 -7.75 3.86
C PHE A 139 -9.20 -8.09 4.19
N THR A 140 -9.70 -9.18 3.59
CA THR A 140 -10.96 -9.76 4.01
C THR A 140 -10.66 -10.73 5.15
N MET A 141 -11.13 -10.39 6.35
CA MET A 141 -10.82 -11.15 7.56
C MET A 141 -11.51 -12.50 7.55
N ASN A 142 -10.76 -13.57 7.33
CA ASN A 142 -11.17 -14.92 7.67
C ASN A 142 -10.30 -15.42 8.84
N THR A 143 -10.77 -15.19 10.05
CA THR A 143 -10.00 -15.34 11.28
C THR A 143 -9.50 -16.76 11.56
N LYS A 144 -10.26 -17.80 11.23
CA LYS A 144 -9.90 -19.18 11.62
C LYS A 144 -8.75 -19.79 10.80
N GLY A 145 -8.74 -19.60 9.49
CA GLY A 145 -7.67 -20.13 8.61
C GLY A 145 -6.34 -19.39 8.78
N ASN A 146 -6.40 -18.09 9.01
CA ASN A 146 -5.22 -17.26 9.21
C ASN A 146 -4.48 -17.62 10.51
N THR A 147 -5.20 -17.84 11.62
CA THR A 147 -4.62 -18.21 12.91
C THR A 147 -3.80 -19.50 12.81
N GLN A 148 -4.35 -20.54 12.20
CA GLN A 148 -3.65 -21.84 12.08
C GLN A 148 -2.42 -21.75 11.19
N ARG A 149 -2.47 -20.96 10.12
CA ARG A 149 -1.32 -20.74 9.23
C ARG A 149 -0.20 -19.98 9.92
N TRP A 150 -0.52 -18.89 10.64
CA TRP A 150 0.46 -18.10 11.38
C TRP A 150 1.11 -18.92 12.49
N ASN A 151 0.36 -19.72 13.24
CA ASN A 151 0.92 -20.61 14.26
C ASN A 151 1.89 -21.63 13.65
N ARG A 152 1.53 -22.27 12.55
CA ARG A 152 2.44 -23.19 11.84
C ARG A 152 3.69 -22.51 11.31
N MET A 153 3.57 -21.29 10.79
CA MET A 153 4.72 -20.54 10.29
C MET A 153 5.63 -20.07 11.43
N ARG A 154 5.05 -19.64 12.54
CA ARG A 154 5.75 -19.26 13.77
C ARG A 154 6.57 -20.42 14.33
N GLU A 155 5.95 -21.59 14.47
CA GLU A 155 6.62 -22.82 14.91
C GLU A 155 7.75 -23.22 13.95
N ARG A 156 7.50 -23.17 12.64
CA ARG A 156 8.48 -23.56 11.61
C ARG A 156 9.69 -22.64 11.53
N LEU A 157 9.51 -21.35 11.78
CA LEU A 157 10.55 -20.32 11.69
C LEU A 157 11.19 -19.98 13.04
N GLY A 158 10.68 -20.55 14.14
CA GLY A 158 11.17 -20.21 15.49
C GLY A 158 10.94 -18.73 15.87
N LEU A 159 9.90 -18.10 15.31
CA LEU A 159 9.61 -16.68 15.56
C LEU A 159 8.75 -16.54 16.82
N ASP A 160 9.18 -15.69 17.74
CA ASP A 160 8.43 -15.35 18.97
C ASP A 160 7.56 -14.08 18.78
N ILE A 161 7.06 -13.86 17.57
CA ILE A 161 6.20 -12.72 17.24
C ILE A 161 4.76 -13.20 17.05
N ASP A 162 3.85 -12.68 17.86
CA ASP A 162 2.42 -12.87 17.65
C ASP A 162 1.87 -11.77 16.72
N VAL A 163 1.85 -12.07 15.41
CA VAL A 163 1.34 -11.12 14.40
C VAL A 163 -0.15 -10.82 14.61
N GLN A 164 -0.91 -11.71 15.25
CA GLN A 164 -2.34 -11.47 15.53
C GLN A 164 -2.52 -10.41 16.61
N ALA A 165 -1.63 -10.38 17.60
CA ALA A 165 -1.64 -9.34 18.63
C ALA A 165 -1.31 -7.95 18.07
N LEU A 166 -0.72 -7.89 16.87
CA LEU A 166 -0.37 -6.64 16.19
C LEU A 166 -1.46 -6.17 15.22
N THR A 167 -2.49 -6.98 14.95
CA THR A 167 -3.52 -6.67 13.96
C THR A 167 -4.87 -6.41 14.60
N TYR A 168 -5.61 -5.46 14.05
CA TYR A 168 -6.96 -5.11 14.48
C TYR A 168 -7.99 -5.93 13.72
N HIS A 169 -8.91 -6.56 14.46
CA HIS A 169 -9.97 -7.43 13.96
C HIS A 169 -11.32 -6.85 14.33
N GLU A 170 -11.77 -5.87 13.59
CA GLU A 170 -13.05 -5.18 13.82
C GLU A 170 -14.07 -5.64 12.78
N PRO A 171 -15.18 -6.30 13.20
CA PRO A 171 -16.20 -6.79 12.27
C PRO A 171 -16.93 -5.67 11.52
N ASP A 172 -17.04 -4.49 12.13
CA ASP A 172 -17.75 -3.32 11.59
C ASP A 172 -16.83 -2.34 10.86
N ARG A 173 -15.62 -2.77 10.51
CA ARG A 173 -14.67 -1.96 9.76
C ARG A 173 -15.21 -1.60 8.38
N SER A 174 -15.05 -0.35 7.97
CA SER A 174 -15.39 0.12 6.63
C SER A 174 -14.70 -0.72 5.53
N ASP A 175 -15.44 -1.11 4.51
CA ASP A 175 -14.84 -1.69 3.31
C ASP A 175 -14.08 -0.60 2.55
N ALA A 176 -12.79 -0.80 2.32
CA ALA A 176 -11.92 0.21 1.72
C ALA A 176 -12.35 0.60 0.29
N ALA A 177 -12.88 -0.36 -0.50
CA ALA A 177 -13.36 -0.07 -1.85
C ALA A 177 -14.62 0.79 -1.80
N GLN A 178 -15.56 0.46 -0.91
CA GLN A 178 -16.78 1.22 -0.71
C GLN A 178 -16.47 2.62 -0.16
N TRP A 179 -15.58 2.71 0.82
CA TRP A 179 -15.16 3.99 1.39
C TRP A 179 -14.61 4.92 0.32
N LEU A 180 -13.64 4.46 -0.46
CA LEU A 180 -13.04 5.23 -1.55
C LEU A 180 -14.08 5.63 -2.60
N ALA A 181 -14.97 4.72 -3.00
CA ALA A 181 -16.00 5.00 -4.00
C ALA A 181 -16.97 6.11 -3.54
N THR A 182 -17.33 6.15 -2.27
CA THR A 182 -18.21 7.18 -1.71
C THR A 182 -17.52 8.54 -1.51
N HIS A 183 -16.16 8.56 -1.57
CA HIS A 183 -15.35 9.77 -1.41
C HIS A 183 -14.70 10.26 -2.71
N GLY A 184 -15.33 9.97 -3.86
CA GLY A 184 -14.95 10.54 -5.16
C GLY A 184 -13.88 9.76 -5.93
N TRP A 185 -13.54 8.55 -5.48
CA TRP A 185 -12.62 7.68 -6.20
C TRP A 185 -13.36 6.69 -7.10
N GLN A 186 -12.96 6.60 -8.35
CA GLN A 186 -13.40 5.53 -9.23
C GLN A 186 -12.53 4.30 -8.96
N VAL A 187 -13.11 3.29 -8.31
CA VAL A 187 -12.38 2.12 -7.79
C VAL A 187 -12.55 0.91 -8.69
N HIS A 188 -11.46 0.21 -8.90
CA HIS A 188 -11.42 -1.16 -9.44
C HIS A 188 -10.79 -2.08 -8.40
N SER A 189 -11.43 -3.22 -8.16
CA SER A 189 -10.98 -4.21 -7.19
C SER A 189 -10.85 -5.58 -7.83
N VAL A 190 -9.84 -6.33 -7.42
CA VAL A 190 -9.63 -7.72 -7.81
C VAL A 190 -9.21 -8.54 -6.60
N SER A 191 -9.72 -9.75 -6.46
CA SER A 191 -9.27 -10.65 -5.39
C SER A 191 -7.87 -11.17 -5.70
N ASN A 192 -7.10 -11.47 -4.65
CA ASN A 192 -5.79 -12.10 -4.81
C ASN A 192 -5.87 -13.41 -5.60
N ARG A 193 -6.97 -14.14 -5.52
CA ARG A 193 -7.18 -15.40 -6.25
C ARG A 193 -7.34 -15.18 -7.75
N GLU A 194 -8.15 -14.21 -8.13
CA GLU A 194 -8.34 -13.83 -9.54
C GLU A 194 -7.03 -13.33 -10.14
N GLU A 195 -6.31 -12.48 -9.42
CA GLU A 195 -5.04 -11.96 -9.90
C GLU A 195 -3.95 -13.05 -10.00
N MET A 196 -3.90 -13.98 -9.03
CA MET A 196 -3.02 -15.14 -9.11
C MET A 196 -3.37 -16.04 -10.31
N ALA A 197 -4.66 -16.25 -10.57
CA ALA A 197 -5.10 -17.03 -11.74
C ALA A 197 -4.74 -16.31 -13.06
N ARG A 198 -4.92 -14.99 -13.14
CA ARG A 198 -4.55 -14.16 -14.31
C ARG A 198 -3.06 -14.33 -14.66
N LEU A 199 -2.21 -14.44 -13.65
CA LEU A 199 -0.76 -14.59 -13.82
C LEU A 199 -0.28 -16.05 -13.91
N GLY A 200 -1.20 -17.01 -14.09
CA GLY A 200 -0.87 -18.44 -14.19
C GLY A 200 -0.34 -19.05 -12.89
N ARG A 201 -0.64 -18.44 -11.73
CA ARG A 201 -0.24 -18.87 -10.39
C ARG A 201 -1.44 -19.23 -9.52
N ALA A 202 -2.44 -19.91 -10.11
CA ALA A 202 -3.65 -20.28 -9.40
C ALA A 202 -3.34 -21.09 -8.15
N ILE A 203 -4.10 -20.83 -7.08
CA ILE A 203 -3.96 -21.55 -5.81
C ILE A 203 -4.47 -22.99 -6.01
N PRO A 204 -3.69 -24.01 -5.63
CA PRO A 204 -4.16 -25.39 -5.64
C PRO A 204 -5.47 -25.55 -4.83
N GLN A 205 -6.38 -26.38 -5.33
CA GLN A 205 -7.74 -26.52 -4.76
C GLN A 205 -7.72 -26.91 -3.28
N ASP A 206 -6.76 -27.74 -2.88
CA ASP A 206 -6.55 -28.19 -1.51
C ASP A 206 -6.04 -27.11 -0.55
N LEU A 207 -5.50 -26.00 -1.09
CA LEU A 207 -4.97 -24.88 -0.31
C LEU A 207 -5.86 -23.63 -0.32
N VAL A 208 -7.00 -23.68 -1.04
CA VAL A 208 -7.89 -22.53 -1.22
C VAL A 208 -8.41 -21.98 0.12
N ASP A 209 -8.78 -22.86 1.04
CA ASP A 209 -9.34 -22.45 2.34
C ASP A 209 -8.28 -21.99 3.34
N GLU A 210 -7.02 -22.34 3.10
CA GLU A 210 -5.88 -21.92 3.92
C GLU A 210 -5.26 -20.59 3.45
N THR A 211 -5.72 -20.06 2.33
CA THR A 211 -5.13 -18.84 1.74
C THR A 211 -5.83 -17.61 2.28
N VAL A 212 -5.03 -16.62 2.70
CA VAL A 212 -5.53 -15.31 3.10
C VAL A 212 -6.33 -14.70 1.94
N ARG A 213 -7.53 -14.23 2.22
CA ARG A 213 -8.34 -13.49 1.25
C ARG A 213 -7.96 -12.03 1.34
N THR A 214 -7.39 -11.52 0.28
CA THR A 214 -7.08 -10.10 0.12
C THR A 214 -7.71 -9.58 -1.15
N THR A 215 -8.06 -8.31 -1.12
CA THR A 215 -8.52 -7.56 -2.28
C THR A 215 -7.45 -6.52 -2.62
N LEU A 216 -7.04 -6.50 -3.87
CA LEU A 216 -6.12 -5.51 -4.42
C LEU A 216 -6.97 -4.43 -5.09
N LEU A 217 -6.79 -3.18 -4.67
CA LEU A 217 -7.58 -2.04 -5.11
C LEU A 217 -6.73 -1.07 -5.91
N ARG A 218 -7.32 -0.48 -6.94
CA ARG A 218 -6.81 0.71 -7.64
C ARG A 218 -7.95 1.71 -7.73
N GLY A 219 -7.70 2.96 -7.36
CA GLY A 219 -8.66 4.04 -7.45
C GLY A 219 -8.07 5.25 -8.17
N ARG A 220 -8.92 5.99 -8.90
CA ARG A 220 -8.58 7.28 -9.49
C ARG A 220 -9.54 8.34 -8.95
N LEU A 221 -8.99 9.43 -8.43
CA LEU A 221 -9.80 10.56 -7.99
C LEU A 221 -10.36 11.28 -9.22
N VAL A 222 -11.68 11.31 -9.29
CA VAL A 222 -12.39 12.00 -10.37
C VAL A 222 -12.93 13.32 -9.86
N THR A 223 -12.82 14.37 -10.67
CA THR A 223 -13.47 15.63 -10.35
C THR A 223 -14.99 15.39 -10.35
N PRO A 224 -15.73 15.81 -9.32
CA PRO A 224 -17.19 15.77 -9.39
C PRO A 224 -17.65 16.49 -10.67
N ALA A 225 -18.55 15.85 -11.43
CA ALA A 225 -19.18 16.55 -12.53
C ALA A 225 -19.78 17.85 -11.98
N GLN A 226 -19.39 19.01 -12.54
CA GLN A 226 -20.02 20.26 -12.16
C GLN A 226 -21.53 20.11 -12.42
N PRO A 227 -22.39 20.45 -11.46
CA PRO A 227 -23.82 20.47 -11.72
C PRO A 227 -24.08 21.46 -12.85
N ALA A 228 -24.83 21.02 -13.85
CA ALA A 228 -25.24 21.82 -14.99
C ALA A 228 -26.16 22.98 -14.57
#